data_b04297d484568fdef110821b2ae60c44
#
_entry.id   b04297d484568fdef110821b2ae60c44
#
_cell.length_a   1.000
_cell.length_b   1.000
_cell.length_c   1.000
_cell.angle_alpha   90.00
_cell.angle_beta   90.00
_cell.angle_gamma   90.00
#
_symmetry.space_group_name_H-M   'P 1'
#
loop_
_entity.id
_entity.type
_entity.pdbx_description
1 polymer ?
#
loop_
_entity_poly.entity_id
_entity_poly.type
_entity_poly.pdbx_seq_one_letter_code
_entity_poly.pdbx_strand_id
1 'polypeptide(L)'
;PFIDRIVADSRHVALNHTAGLSTPQQVQMAIFSVFAILDEENRYKEQTKAICRRREQLVYNELKGYPYLENQLNTAYYNKYDLLVWAKLKYGASFATYLENERSVLEFLFDLSHRYGIVLLNGSGFEGPAWSIRVSLANLNEQDYQQIGQAINELFDEYAKDWRLHQKAFA
;
A
#
# COMPACT_ATOMS: atom_id res chain seq x y z
N PRO A 1 3.44 34.64 -26.18
CA PRO A 1 2.56 33.92 -27.12
C PRO A 1 1.47 33.18 -26.38
N PHE A 2 0.48 32.68 -27.09
CA PHE A 2 -0.74 32.08 -26.52
C PHE A 2 -0.45 30.83 -25.66
N ILE A 3 0.48 29.98 -26.13
CA ILE A 3 0.86 28.74 -25.41
C ILE A 3 1.51 29.05 -24.05
N ASP A 4 2.41 30.06 -24.00
CA ASP A 4 3.06 30.44 -22.75
C ASP A 4 2.06 30.94 -21.71
N ARG A 5 1.01 31.61 -22.19
CA ARG A 5 -0.09 32.08 -21.37
C ARG A 5 -0.92 30.94 -20.79
N ILE A 6 -1.28 29.93 -21.61
CA ILE A 6 -1.99 28.74 -21.16
C ILE A 6 -1.16 27.97 -20.11
N VAL A 7 0.16 27.83 -20.34
CA VAL A 7 1.07 27.17 -19.40
C VAL A 7 1.16 27.95 -18.08
N ALA A 8 1.26 29.29 -18.16
CA ALA A 8 1.30 30.13 -16.96
C ALA A 8 -0.01 30.06 -16.18
N ASP A 9 -1.15 30.13 -16.86
CA ASP A 9 -2.47 30.03 -16.25
C ASP A 9 -2.69 28.64 -15.62
N SER A 10 -2.28 27.56 -16.30
CA SER A 10 -2.36 26.20 -15.76
C SER A 10 -1.51 26.01 -14.50
N ARG A 11 -0.30 26.58 -14.48
CA ARG A 11 0.57 26.56 -13.28
C ARG A 11 0.00 27.41 -12.15
N HIS A 12 -0.59 28.54 -12.45
CA HIS A 12 -1.22 29.40 -11.46
C HIS A 12 -2.43 28.74 -10.82
N VAL A 13 -3.26 28.05 -11.61
CA VAL A 13 -4.41 27.27 -11.13
C VAL A 13 -3.95 26.07 -10.29
N ALA A 14 -2.89 25.39 -10.69
CA ALA A 14 -2.34 24.28 -9.93
C ALA A 14 -1.82 24.69 -8.54
N LEU A 15 -1.31 25.92 -8.41
CA LEU A 15 -0.89 26.49 -7.11
C LEU A 15 -2.07 26.97 -6.26
N ASN A 16 -3.21 27.29 -6.88
CA ASN A 16 -4.43 27.78 -6.23
C ASN A 16 -5.55 26.73 -6.39
N HIS A 17 -5.45 25.61 -5.70
CA HIS A 17 -6.41 24.50 -5.80
C HIS A 17 -7.88 24.90 -5.67
N THR A 18 -8.19 25.88 -4.85
CA THR A 18 -9.57 26.38 -4.68
C THR A 18 -10.12 27.12 -5.90
N ALA A 19 -9.27 27.81 -6.64
CA ALA A 19 -9.67 28.52 -7.85
C ALA A 19 -9.94 27.59 -9.04
N GLY A 20 -9.38 26.37 -9.03
CA GLY A 20 -9.56 25.36 -10.08
C GLY A 20 -10.71 24.38 -9.85
N LEU A 21 -11.36 24.41 -8.69
CA LEU A 21 -12.46 23.49 -8.37
C LEU A 21 -13.77 23.96 -9.00
N SER A 22 -14.49 23.01 -9.60
CA SER A 22 -15.86 23.29 -10.09
C SER A 22 -16.81 23.63 -8.95
N THR A 23 -17.86 24.39 -9.24
CA THR A 23 -18.89 24.73 -8.23
C THR A 23 -19.44 23.50 -7.50
N PRO A 24 -19.78 22.36 -8.16
CA PRO A 24 -20.21 21.16 -7.46
C PRO A 24 -19.20 20.63 -6.47
N GLN A 25 -17.90 20.64 -6.82
CA GLN A 25 -16.84 20.21 -5.90
C GLN A 25 -16.73 21.12 -4.69
N GLN A 26 -16.80 22.44 -4.89
CA GLN A 26 -16.80 23.40 -3.78
C GLN A 26 -17.99 23.20 -2.84
N VAL A 27 -19.19 22.96 -3.39
CA VAL A 27 -20.39 22.66 -2.60
C VAL A 27 -20.22 21.36 -1.79
N GLN A 28 -19.71 20.30 -2.42
CA GLN A 28 -19.44 19.04 -1.71
C GLN A 28 -18.44 19.22 -0.57
N MET A 29 -17.36 19.96 -0.80
CA MET A 29 -16.38 20.27 0.24
C MET A 29 -16.98 21.08 1.38
N ALA A 30 -17.80 22.09 1.06
CA ALA A 30 -18.49 22.90 2.08
C ALA A 30 -19.44 22.04 2.93
N ILE A 31 -20.26 21.20 2.29
CA ILE A 31 -21.20 20.30 2.99
C ILE A 31 -20.42 19.31 3.87
N PHE A 32 -19.34 18.71 3.35
CA PHE A 32 -18.51 17.80 4.12
C PHE A 32 -17.84 18.48 5.32
N SER A 33 -17.40 19.73 5.16
CA SER A 33 -16.83 20.52 6.26
C SER A 33 -17.87 20.83 7.34
N VAL A 34 -19.08 21.20 6.95
CA VAL A 34 -20.20 21.41 7.90
C VAL A 34 -20.53 20.10 8.63
N PHE A 35 -20.61 18.99 7.90
CA PHE A 35 -20.81 17.67 8.50
C PHE A 35 -19.73 17.34 9.53
N ALA A 36 -18.46 17.58 9.18
CA ALA A 36 -17.34 17.32 10.09
C ALA A 36 -17.37 18.18 11.37
N ILE A 37 -17.88 19.43 11.28
CA ILE A 37 -18.07 20.32 12.44
C ILE A 37 -19.22 19.81 13.32
N LEU A 38 -20.29 19.29 12.72
CA LEU A 38 -21.46 18.77 13.43
C LEU A 38 -21.24 17.38 14.05
N ASP A 39 -20.23 16.64 13.58
CA ASP A 39 -19.84 15.33 14.15
C ASP A 39 -18.98 15.51 15.40
N GLU A 40 -19.54 16.14 16.44
CA GLU A 40 -18.86 16.47 17.69
C GLU A 40 -18.23 15.25 18.37
N GLU A 41 -18.84 14.07 18.24
CA GLU A 41 -18.33 12.81 18.80
C GLU A 41 -17.31 12.11 17.87
N ASN A 42 -16.98 12.69 16.73
CA ASN A 42 -16.08 12.11 15.72
C ASN A 42 -16.49 10.69 15.26
N ARG A 43 -17.78 10.37 15.26
CA ARG A 43 -18.32 9.03 14.95
C ARG A 43 -17.90 8.56 13.56
N TYR A 44 -18.02 9.42 12.56
CA TYR A 44 -17.62 9.11 11.19
C TYR A 44 -16.12 8.83 11.08
N LYS A 45 -15.30 9.66 11.72
CA LYS A 45 -13.86 9.51 11.74
C LYS A 45 -13.41 8.21 12.41
N GLU A 46 -13.98 7.87 13.54
CA GLU A 46 -13.66 6.63 14.24
C GLU A 46 -14.17 5.39 13.49
N GLN A 47 -15.34 5.47 12.86
CA GLN A 47 -15.86 4.40 12.02
C GLN A 47 -14.95 4.13 10.80
N THR A 48 -14.52 5.16 10.09
CA THR A 48 -13.64 5.02 8.92
C THR A 48 -12.27 4.46 9.30
N LYS A 49 -11.70 4.89 10.42
CA LYS A 49 -10.46 4.33 10.97
C LYS A 49 -10.64 2.86 11.36
N ALA A 50 -11.73 2.51 12.04
CA ALA A 50 -12.00 1.13 12.44
C ALA A 50 -12.11 0.19 11.22
N ILE A 51 -12.73 0.65 10.13
CA ILE A 51 -12.78 -0.11 8.86
C ILE A 51 -11.38 -0.33 8.31
N CYS A 52 -10.56 0.72 8.22
CA CYS A 52 -9.19 0.60 7.70
C CYS A 52 -8.32 -0.31 8.58
N ARG A 53 -8.39 -0.19 9.90
CA ARG A 53 -7.65 -1.05 10.84
C ARG A 53 -8.06 -2.52 10.73
N ARG A 54 -9.36 -2.79 10.57
CA ARG A 54 -9.85 -4.16 10.35
C ARG A 54 -9.29 -4.76 9.05
N ARG A 55 -9.24 -3.99 7.98
CA ARG A 55 -8.66 -4.40 6.70
C ARG A 55 -7.15 -4.62 6.79
N GLU A 56 -6.46 -3.76 7.52
CA GLU A 56 -5.04 -3.95 7.85
C GLU A 56 -4.79 -5.27 8.58
N GLN A 57 -5.61 -5.59 9.57
CA GLN A 57 -5.55 -6.85 10.31
C GLN A 57 -5.73 -8.08 9.41
N LEU A 58 -6.61 -8.00 8.41
CA LEU A 58 -6.81 -9.11 7.46
C LEU A 58 -5.54 -9.43 6.68
N VAL A 59 -4.78 -8.41 6.24
CA VAL A 59 -3.48 -8.63 5.59
C VAL A 59 -2.47 -9.22 6.58
N TYR A 60 -2.35 -8.67 7.80
CA TYR A 60 -1.43 -9.18 8.82
C TYR A 60 -1.72 -10.62 9.25
N ASN A 61 -2.99 -11.01 9.32
CA ASN A 61 -3.38 -12.38 9.68
C ASN A 61 -2.83 -13.43 8.71
N GLU A 62 -2.69 -13.06 7.43
CA GLU A 62 -2.09 -13.93 6.43
C GLU A 62 -0.55 -13.88 6.46
N LEU A 63 0.04 -12.76 6.83
CA LEU A 63 1.49 -12.59 7.01
C LEU A 63 1.92 -12.99 8.42
N LYS A 64 1.69 -14.26 8.80
CA LYS A 64 1.95 -14.77 10.16
C LYS A 64 3.37 -14.52 10.62
N GLY A 65 3.50 -13.87 11.77
CA GLY A 65 4.80 -13.51 12.36
C GLY A 65 5.40 -12.19 11.86
N TYR A 66 4.76 -11.51 10.91
CA TYR A 66 5.16 -10.15 10.56
C TYR A 66 4.97 -9.22 11.78
N PRO A 67 5.97 -8.38 12.13
CA PRO A 67 5.86 -7.51 13.29
C PRO A 67 4.77 -6.45 13.07
N TYR A 68 3.68 -6.58 13.80
CA TYR A 68 2.65 -5.55 13.87
C TYR A 68 2.98 -4.57 14.99
N LEU A 69 3.24 -3.33 14.61
CA LEU A 69 3.45 -2.24 15.55
C LEU A 69 2.22 -1.34 15.55
N GLU A 70 1.40 -1.48 16.58
CA GLU A 70 0.27 -0.58 16.75
C GLU A 70 0.77 0.86 16.95
N ASN A 71 0.35 1.75 16.06
CA ASN A 71 0.64 3.17 16.17
C ASN A 71 -0.67 3.96 16.18
N GLN A 72 -0.98 4.59 17.32
CA GLN A 72 -2.21 5.37 17.49
C GLN A 72 -2.30 6.56 16.52
N LEU A 73 -1.16 7.07 16.05
CA LEU A 73 -1.10 8.16 15.08
C LEU A 73 -1.29 7.68 13.64
N ASN A 74 -1.22 6.35 13.41
CA ASN A 74 -1.47 5.78 12.10
C ASN A 74 -2.98 5.77 11.81
N THR A 75 -3.37 6.42 10.71
CA THR A 75 -4.76 6.42 10.22
C THR A 75 -5.15 5.08 9.61
N ALA A 76 -4.19 4.21 9.35
CA ALA A 76 -4.33 2.96 8.61
C ALA A 76 -4.95 3.12 7.20
N TYR A 77 -4.88 4.30 6.62
CA TYR A 77 -5.37 4.52 5.25
C TYR A 77 -4.47 3.87 4.21
N TYR A 78 -3.16 3.94 4.43
CA TYR A 78 -2.13 3.24 3.68
C TYR A 78 -1.21 2.50 4.64
N ASN A 79 -0.82 1.29 4.28
CA ASN A 79 0.23 0.58 4.99
C ASN A 79 1.39 0.22 4.05
N LYS A 80 2.60 0.19 4.61
CA LYS A 80 3.82 -0.27 3.93
C LYS A 80 4.31 -1.54 4.61
N TYR A 81 4.53 -2.57 3.83
CA TYR A 81 5.05 -3.85 4.30
C TYR A 81 6.47 -4.05 3.80
N ASP A 82 7.43 -4.17 4.70
CA ASP A 82 8.81 -4.54 4.37
C ASP A 82 8.86 -6.04 4.13
N LEU A 83 8.99 -6.42 2.88
CA LEU A 83 8.96 -7.81 2.46
C LEU A 83 10.24 -8.56 2.86
N LEU A 84 11.40 -7.87 2.98
CA LEU A 84 12.62 -8.51 3.44
C LEU A 84 12.57 -8.88 4.93
N VAL A 85 11.98 -8.02 5.74
CA VAL A 85 11.75 -8.33 7.16
C VAL A 85 10.92 -9.60 7.28
N TRP A 86 9.85 -9.70 6.51
CA TRP A 86 8.99 -10.88 6.53
C TRP A 86 9.65 -12.12 5.95
N ALA A 87 10.37 -11.98 4.83
CA ALA A 87 11.14 -13.06 4.23
C ALA A 87 12.18 -13.63 5.19
N LYS A 88 12.88 -12.75 5.91
CA LYS A 88 13.87 -13.13 6.93
C LYS A 88 13.23 -13.90 8.09
N LEU A 89 12.07 -13.46 8.55
CA LEU A 89 11.35 -14.13 9.65
C LEU A 89 10.81 -15.51 9.24
N LYS A 90 10.23 -15.61 8.06
CA LYS A 90 9.58 -16.86 7.61
C LYS A 90 10.56 -17.89 7.04
N TYR A 91 11.56 -17.44 6.28
CA TYR A 91 12.45 -18.32 5.50
C TYR A 91 13.91 -18.24 5.90
N GLY A 92 14.29 -17.30 6.75
CA GLY A 92 15.66 -17.09 7.22
C GLY A 92 16.43 -16.01 6.45
N ALA A 93 17.57 -15.59 7.03
CA ALA A 93 18.37 -14.49 6.52
C ALA A 93 18.95 -14.77 5.12
N SER A 94 19.36 -16.00 4.84
CA SER A 94 19.95 -16.37 3.53
C SER A 94 18.96 -16.21 2.38
N PHE A 95 17.68 -16.49 2.60
CA PHE A 95 16.65 -16.24 1.59
C PHE A 95 16.40 -14.75 1.38
N ALA A 96 16.38 -13.94 2.44
CA ALA A 96 16.24 -12.50 2.31
C ALA A 96 17.42 -11.89 1.53
N THR A 97 18.66 -12.34 1.79
CA THR A 97 19.85 -11.94 1.02
C THR A 97 19.75 -12.34 -0.45
N TYR A 98 19.24 -13.53 -0.74
CA TYR A 98 18.99 -13.96 -2.13
C TYR A 98 18.00 -13.02 -2.84
N LEU A 99 16.89 -12.68 -2.20
CA LEU A 99 15.92 -11.75 -2.78
C LEU A 99 16.55 -10.38 -3.08
N GLU A 100 17.35 -9.87 -2.14
CA GLU A 100 18.01 -8.57 -2.26
C GLU A 100 19.03 -8.51 -3.41
N ASN A 101 19.77 -9.60 -3.63
CA ASN A 101 20.84 -9.65 -4.63
C ASN A 101 20.40 -10.14 -6.00
N GLU A 102 19.45 -11.08 -6.07
CA GLU A 102 19.12 -11.83 -7.28
C GLU A 102 17.71 -11.53 -7.81
N ARG A 103 16.89 -10.79 -7.04
CA ARG A 103 15.52 -10.49 -7.40
C ARG A 103 15.21 -9.00 -7.24
N SER A 104 14.12 -8.56 -7.84
CA SER A 104 13.63 -7.19 -7.74
C SER A 104 12.23 -7.17 -7.14
N VAL A 105 11.95 -6.16 -6.30
CA VAL A 105 10.58 -5.93 -5.82
C VAL A 105 9.60 -5.66 -6.97
N LEU A 106 10.07 -5.09 -8.08
CA LEU A 106 9.23 -4.88 -9.26
C LEU A 106 8.85 -6.19 -9.93
N GLU A 107 9.76 -7.15 -10.02
CA GLU A 107 9.48 -8.51 -10.50
C GLU A 107 8.38 -9.14 -9.64
N PHE A 108 8.50 -9.07 -8.32
CA PHE A 108 7.48 -9.55 -7.39
C PHE A 108 6.12 -8.88 -7.60
N LEU A 109 6.09 -7.57 -7.82
CA LEU A 109 4.85 -6.82 -8.08
C LEU A 109 4.22 -7.21 -9.43
N PHE A 110 5.04 -7.45 -10.46
CA PHE A 110 4.55 -7.94 -11.75
C PHE A 110 4.01 -9.37 -11.66
N ASP A 111 4.66 -10.25 -10.89
CA ASP A 111 4.16 -11.60 -10.66
C ASP A 111 2.82 -11.58 -9.91
N LEU A 112 2.66 -10.73 -8.88
CA LEU A 112 1.36 -10.53 -8.22
C LEU A 112 0.29 -10.06 -9.21
N SER A 113 0.64 -9.13 -10.08
CA SER A 113 -0.31 -8.61 -11.07
C SER A 113 -0.71 -9.68 -12.10
N HIS A 114 0.26 -10.39 -12.68
CA HIS A 114 0.01 -11.37 -13.74
C HIS A 114 -0.69 -12.62 -13.25
N ARG A 115 -0.36 -13.09 -12.04
CA ARG A 115 -0.83 -14.40 -11.54
C ARG A 115 -2.09 -14.28 -10.70
N TYR A 116 -2.22 -13.19 -9.95
CA TYR A 116 -3.32 -13.01 -8.99
C TYR A 116 -4.23 -11.82 -9.33
N GLY A 117 -3.89 -11.03 -10.35
CA GLY A 117 -4.65 -9.82 -10.71
C GLY A 117 -4.53 -8.70 -9.66
N ILE A 118 -3.51 -8.77 -8.79
CA ILE A 118 -3.31 -7.83 -7.68
C ILE A 118 -2.26 -6.80 -8.08
N VAL A 119 -2.66 -5.53 -8.17
CA VAL A 119 -1.76 -4.41 -8.47
C VAL A 119 -1.47 -3.62 -7.22
N LEU A 120 -0.23 -3.68 -6.75
CA LEU A 120 0.26 -2.93 -5.60
C LEU A 120 1.36 -1.95 -6.02
N LEU A 121 1.61 -0.95 -5.20
CA LEU A 121 2.65 0.03 -5.46
C LEU A 121 3.95 -0.35 -4.73
N ASN A 122 5.08 -0.04 -5.37
CA ASN A 122 6.38 -0.14 -4.72
C ASN A 122 6.45 0.87 -3.56
N GLY A 123 6.78 0.40 -2.37
CA GLY A 123 6.85 1.23 -1.17
C GLY A 123 8.02 2.20 -1.16
N SER A 124 9.11 1.91 -1.89
CA SER A 124 10.29 2.80 -1.96
C SER A 124 9.97 4.17 -2.55
N GLY A 125 9.00 4.27 -3.45
CA GLY A 125 8.49 5.55 -3.97
C GLY A 125 7.74 6.40 -2.93
N PHE A 126 7.51 5.86 -1.73
CA PHE A 126 6.80 6.50 -0.61
C PHE A 126 7.65 6.47 0.67
N GLU A 127 8.95 6.64 0.54
CA GLU A 127 9.91 6.61 1.66
C GLU A 127 9.88 5.30 2.46
N GLY A 128 9.54 4.19 1.80
CA GLY A 128 9.62 2.84 2.36
C GLY A 128 10.97 2.19 2.04
N PRO A 129 11.30 1.06 2.67
CA PRO A 129 12.44 0.24 2.30
C PRO A 129 12.43 -0.17 0.83
N ALA A 130 13.60 -0.50 0.27
CA ALA A 130 13.75 -0.88 -1.15
C ALA A 130 12.85 -2.07 -1.52
N TRP A 131 12.74 -3.07 -0.64
CA TRP A 131 11.88 -4.24 -0.78
C TRP A 131 10.60 -4.10 0.01
N SER A 132 9.83 -3.05 -0.25
CA SER A 132 8.55 -2.85 0.39
C SER A 132 7.42 -2.62 -0.61
N ILE A 133 6.22 -2.95 -0.19
CA ILE A 133 4.98 -2.70 -0.92
C ILE A 133 4.08 -1.76 -0.14
N ARG A 134 3.31 -0.96 -0.86
CA ARG A 134 2.30 -0.09 -0.28
C ARG A 134 0.91 -0.58 -0.66
N VAL A 135 0.08 -0.77 0.36
CA VAL A 135 -1.32 -1.19 0.23
C VAL A 135 -2.24 -0.04 0.64
N SER A 136 -3.22 0.29 -0.20
CA SER A 136 -4.32 1.19 0.18
C SER A 136 -5.40 0.38 0.89
N LEU A 137 -5.81 0.79 2.08
CA LEU A 137 -6.78 0.07 2.91
C LEU A 137 -8.21 0.64 2.81
N ALA A 138 -8.42 1.65 1.94
CA ALA A 138 -9.70 2.33 1.82
C ALA A 138 -10.58 1.87 0.64
N ASN A 139 -10.01 1.19 -0.36
CA ASN A 139 -10.63 1.09 -1.69
C ASN A 139 -11.29 -0.26 -2.01
N LEU A 140 -10.96 -1.33 -1.27
CA LEU A 140 -11.41 -2.69 -1.58
C LEU A 140 -12.34 -3.25 -0.49
N ASN A 141 -12.96 -4.38 -0.76
CA ASN A 141 -13.73 -5.12 0.23
C ASN A 141 -12.80 -5.89 1.20
N GLU A 142 -13.32 -6.31 2.34
CA GLU A 142 -12.52 -7.02 3.34
C GLU A 142 -11.91 -8.33 2.82
N GLN A 143 -12.67 -9.08 2.00
CA GLN A 143 -12.19 -10.32 1.40
C GLN A 143 -10.98 -10.11 0.48
N ASP A 144 -10.93 -8.99 -0.23
CA ASP A 144 -9.82 -8.67 -1.14
C ASP A 144 -8.51 -8.47 -0.37
N TYR A 145 -8.56 -7.88 0.84
CA TYR A 145 -7.38 -7.72 1.69
C TYR A 145 -6.83 -9.04 2.22
N GLN A 146 -7.69 -9.98 2.53
CA GLN A 146 -7.28 -11.34 2.87
C GLN A 146 -6.60 -12.01 1.66
N GLN A 147 -7.18 -11.90 0.48
CA GLN A 147 -6.60 -12.44 -0.76
C GLN A 147 -5.24 -11.82 -1.09
N ILE A 148 -5.05 -10.51 -0.85
CA ILE A 148 -3.75 -9.85 -1.00
C ILE A 148 -2.71 -10.52 -0.09
N GLY A 149 -3.02 -10.72 1.18
CA GLY A 149 -2.11 -11.39 2.12
C GLY A 149 -1.80 -12.82 1.71
N GLN A 150 -2.79 -13.58 1.27
CA GLN A 150 -2.63 -14.95 0.77
C GLN A 150 -1.73 -15.02 -0.46
N ALA A 151 -1.98 -14.17 -1.46
CA ALA A 151 -1.19 -14.13 -2.69
C ALA A 151 0.28 -13.76 -2.43
N ILE A 152 0.54 -12.83 -1.50
CA ILE A 152 1.90 -12.50 -1.07
C ILE A 152 2.57 -13.74 -0.47
N ASN A 153 1.87 -14.46 0.40
CA ASN A 153 2.36 -15.68 1.03
C ASN A 153 2.70 -16.77 0.02
N GLU A 154 1.79 -17.06 -0.89
CA GLU A 154 1.95 -18.10 -1.92
C GLU A 154 3.12 -17.78 -2.84
N LEU A 155 3.23 -16.54 -3.31
CA LEU A 155 4.33 -16.13 -4.18
C LEU A 155 5.70 -16.22 -3.48
N PHE A 156 5.76 -15.87 -2.20
CA PHE A 156 7.00 -16.06 -1.43
C PHE A 156 7.33 -17.52 -1.19
N ASP A 157 6.34 -18.39 -0.95
CA ASP A 157 6.54 -19.83 -0.82
C ASP A 157 7.13 -20.42 -2.11
N GLU A 158 6.69 -19.96 -3.28
CA GLU A 158 7.25 -20.35 -4.57
C GLU A 158 8.69 -19.86 -4.76
N TYR A 159 8.95 -18.57 -4.50
CA TYR A 159 10.31 -18.01 -4.59
C TYR A 159 11.28 -18.74 -3.64
N ALA A 160 10.84 -19.09 -2.45
CA ALA A 160 11.64 -19.85 -1.50
C ALA A 160 11.90 -21.31 -1.97
N LYS A 161 10.94 -21.91 -2.65
CA LYS A 161 11.07 -23.23 -3.25
C LYS A 161 12.08 -23.23 -4.38
N ASP A 162 12.00 -22.27 -5.27
CA ASP A 162 12.93 -22.09 -6.40
C ASP A 162 14.36 -21.86 -5.89
N TRP A 163 14.51 -20.97 -4.91
CA TRP A 163 15.80 -20.72 -4.26
C TRP A 163 16.43 -21.98 -3.69
N ARG A 164 15.65 -22.84 -2.99
CA ARG A 164 16.15 -24.09 -2.43
C ARG A 164 16.57 -25.10 -3.50
N LEU A 165 15.86 -25.12 -4.64
CA LEU A 165 16.22 -25.96 -5.78
C LEU A 165 17.53 -25.49 -6.41
N HIS A 166 17.73 -24.20 -6.58
CA HIS A 166 18.98 -23.62 -7.06
C HIS A 166 20.15 -23.96 -6.14
N GLN A 167 19.99 -23.83 -4.82
CA GLN A 167 21.07 -24.17 -3.88
C GLN A 167 21.50 -25.64 -3.98
N LYS A 168 20.54 -26.56 -4.19
CA LYS A 168 20.86 -27.98 -4.36
C LYS A 168 21.56 -28.33 -5.68
N ALA A 169 21.39 -27.52 -6.70
CA ALA A 169 22.02 -27.71 -7.99
C ALA A 169 23.51 -27.29 -8.03
N PHE A 170 23.92 -26.46 -7.05
CA PHE A 170 25.30 -25.95 -6.93
C PHE A 170 26.05 -26.50 -5.71
N ALA A 171 25.45 -27.40 -4.93
CA ALA A 171 26.10 -28.14 -3.82
C ALA A 171 26.48 -29.54 -4.25
#